data_8eff6e098ae89d3976f3f5e9810cda47
#
_entry.id   8eff6e098ae89d3976f3f5e9810cda47
#
_cell.length_a   1.000
_cell.length_b   1.000
_cell.length_c   1.000
_cell.angle_alpha   90.00
_cell.angle_beta   90.00
_cell.angle_gamma   90.00
#
_symmetry.space_group_name_H-M   'P 1'
#
loop_
_entity.id
_entity.type
_entity.pdbx_description
1 polymer ?
#
loop_
_entity_poly.entity_id
_entity_poly.type
_entity_poly.pdbx_seq_one_letter_code
_entity_poly.pdbx_strand_id
1 'polypeptide(L)'
;MVKNIENDDSIAGLILTGKDGFFSAGLDLIELYNYDEETIKNFWIDFLDLVTKFCSFKKPMIAAISGHSPAGGCVLALCCDYRIMAEGKFIIGLNEVPVGIIVPESIFHLYSFWLGQPNAYRFLLEGKLMNTQEALSTGLIDEVVNPESILHAAERKMLTYIQLERNAWQQSKMNMREELLKKVSADPTEMLRPMLAQWWSPSTRSILKTIIQNLQQKPA
;
A
#
# COMPACT_ATOMS: atom_id res chain seq x y z
N MET A 1 -11.40 6.81 12.24
CA MET A 1 -11.19 7.90 11.25
C MET A 1 -11.80 7.55 9.88
N VAL A 2 -11.40 6.49 9.17
CA VAL A 2 -11.89 6.16 7.80
C VAL A 2 -13.42 6.07 7.73
N LYS A 3 -14.07 5.33 8.65
CA LYS A 3 -15.54 5.24 8.72
C LYS A 3 -16.22 6.59 8.94
N ASN A 4 -15.62 7.52 9.70
CA ASN A 4 -16.19 8.85 9.92
C ASN A 4 -16.17 9.65 8.62
N ILE A 5 -15.07 9.60 7.86
CA ILE A 5 -14.92 10.22 6.53
C ILE A 5 -15.94 9.62 5.54
N GLU A 6 -16.12 8.30 5.57
CA GLU A 6 -17.07 7.62 4.68
C GLU A 6 -18.52 8.06 4.94
N ASN A 7 -18.89 8.25 6.21
CA ASN A 7 -20.25 8.62 6.62
C ASN A 7 -20.51 10.13 6.62
N ASP A 8 -19.53 10.96 6.36
CA ASP A 8 -19.67 12.42 6.31
C ASP A 8 -20.03 12.87 4.89
N ASP A 9 -21.28 13.24 4.66
CA ASP A 9 -21.77 13.65 3.34
C ASP A 9 -21.10 14.92 2.80
N SER A 10 -20.46 15.72 3.64
CA SER A 10 -19.70 16.91 3.21
C SER A 10 -18.37 16.54 2.53
N ILE A 11 -17.86 15.31 2.73
CA ILE A 11 -16.62 14.82 2.15
C ILE A 11 -16.93 13.95 0.94
N ALA A 12 -16.51 14.37 -0.25
CA ALA A 12 -16.81 13.67 -1.51
C ALA A 12 -15.82 12.54 -1.82
N GLY A 13 -14.57 12.61 -1.34
CA GLY A 13 -13.51 11.63 -1.59
C GLY A 13 -12.29 11.86 -0.70
N LEU A 14 -11.23 11.09 -0.91
CA LEU A 14 -10.01 11.13 -0.10
C LEU A 14 -8.77 11.15 -1.01
N ILE A 15 -7.86 12.06 -0.77
CA ILE A 15 -6.53 12.07 -1.39
C ILE A 15 -5.51 11.72 -0.31
N LEU A 16 -4.77 10.63 -0.53
CA LEU A 16 -3.63 10.26 0.30
C LEU A 16 -2.36 10.87 -0.30
N THR A 17 -1.56 11.53 0.49
CA THR A 17 -0.27 12.07 0.07
C THR A 17 0.76 11.96 1.18
N GLY A 18 2.02 12.13 0.84
CA GLY A 18 3.14 12.16 1.77
C GLY A 18 3.78 13.55 1.85
N LYS A 19 5.06 13.57 2.14
CA LYS A 19 5.92 14.77 2.09
C LYS A 19 6.80 14.73 0.85
N ASP A 20 7.48 15.84 0.55
CA ASP A 20 8.40 15.92 -0.58
C ASP A 20 9.43 14.77 -0.57
N GLY A 21 9.52 14.06 -1.68
CA GLY A 21 10.42 12.92 -1.86
C GLY A 21 9.94 11.59 -1.26
N PHE A 22 8.91 11.59 -0.42
CA PHE A 22 8.37 10.38 0.19
C PHE A 22 6.85 10.38 0.29
N PHE A 23 6.20 9.40 -0.30
CA PHE A 23 4.81 9.10 0.01
C PHE A 23 4.73 8.34 1.33
N SER A 24 5.49 7.27 1.45
CA SER A 24 5.67 6.51 2.68
C SER A 24 6.89 5.59 2.53
N ALA A 25 7.71 5.50 3.56
CA ALA A 25 8.84 4.56 3.60
C ALA A 25 8.43 3.12 3.97
N GLY A 26 7.15 2.87 4.19
CA GLY A 26 6.61 1.61 4.68
C GLY A 26 6.52 1.56 6.21
N LEU A 27 6.63 0.34 6.76
CA LEU A 27 6.54 0.12 8.20
C LEU A 27 7.82 0.55 8.91
N ASP A 28 7.69 1.12 10.11
CA ASP A 28 8.85 1.47 10.95
C ASP A 28 9.50 0.20 11.53
N LEU A 29 10.48 -0.32 10.79
CA LEU A 29 11.20 -1.54 11.20
C LEU A 29 11.99 -1.37 12.51
N ILE A 30 12.38 -0.13 12.85
CA ILE A 30 13.12 0.14 14.11
C ILE A 30 12.18 -0.05 15.29
N GLU A 31 10.97 0.47 15.19
CA GLU A 31 9.93 0.30 16.20
C GLU A 31 9.47 -1.16 16.28
N LEU A 32 9.07 -1.75 15.15
CA LEU A 32 8.53 -3.11 15.09
C LEU A 32 9.51 -4.18 15.54
N TYR A 33 10.80 -3.99 15.30
CA TYR A 33 11.85 -4.92 15.74
C TYR A 33 11.90 -5.09 17.26
N ASN A 34 11.50 -4.06 18.00
CA ASN A 34 11.53 -4.04 19.47
C ASN A 34 10.21 -4.51 20.11
N TYR A 35 9.17 -4.78 19.33
CA TYR A 35 7.89 -5.29 19.84
C TYR A 35 8.05 -6.73 20.35
N ASP A 36 7.28 -7.09 21.38
CA ASP A 36 7.09 -8.47 21.82
C ASP A 36 6.12 -9.24 20.88
N GLU A 37 5.91 -10.52 21.15
CA GLU A 37 5.09 -11.40 20.33
C GLU A 37 3.62 -10.96 20.23
N GLU A 38 3.06 -10.46 21.33
CA GLU A 38 1.69 -10.00 21.38
C GLU A 38 1.52 -8.69 20.62
N THR A 39 2.41 -7.74 20.85
CA THR A 39 2.38 -6.42 20.23
C THR A 39 2.56 -6.50 18.70
N ILE A 40 3.53 -7.31 18.22
CA ILE A 40 3.74 -7.48 16.78
C ILE A 40 2.56 -8.20 16.11
N LYS A 41 1.94 -9.16 16.79
CA LYS A 41 0.73 -9.82 16.30
C LYS A 41 -0.43 -8.83 16.17
N ASN A 42 -0.68 -8.02 17.18
CA ASN A 42 -1.74 -7.02 17.18
C ASN A 42 -1.49 -5.95 16.11
N PHE A 43 -0.24 -5.51 15.94
CA PHE A 43 0.16 -4.61 14.85
C PHE A 43 -0.22 -5.16 13.47
N TRP A 44 0.08 -6.45 13.19
CA TRP A 44 -0.28 -7.04 11.90
C TRP A 44 -1.79 -7.17 11.70
N ILE A 45 -2.55 -7.48 12.74
CA ILE A 45 -4.02 -7.49 12.70
C ILE A 45 -4.55 -6.11 12.34
N ASP A 46 -4.07 -5.07 13.02
CA ASP A 46 -4.49 -3.69 12.79
C ASP A 46 -4.10 -3.18 11.40
N PHE A 47 -2.90 -3.54 10.91
CA PHE A 47 -2.47 -3.18 9.56
C PHE A 47 -3.34 -3.83 8.48
N LEU A 48 -3.66 -5.11 8.61
CA LEU A 48 -4.51 -5.82 7.65
C LEU A 48 -5.97 -5.32 7.72
N ASP A 49 -6.46 -4.97 8.89
CA ASP A 49 -7.75 -4.31 9.06
C ASP A 49 -7.78 -2.92 8.40
N LEU A 50 -6.69 -2.15 8.50
CA LEU A 50 -6.57 -0.88 7.78
C LEU A 50 -6.63 -1.08 6.26
N VAL A 51 -5.92 -2.08 5.72
CA VAL A 51 -5.97 -2.43 4.29
C VAL A 51 -7.39 -2.78 3.87
N THR A 52 -8.08 -3.61 4.65
CA THR A 52 -9.48 -3.99 4.42
C THR A 52 -10.39 -2.76 4.40
N LYS A 53 -10.25 -1.86 5.39
CA LYS A 53 -11.04 -0.62 5.47
C LYS A 53 -10.79 0.31 4.28
N PHE A 54 -9.56 0.40 3.79
CA PHE A 54 -9.24 1.22 2.63
C PHE A 54 -9.76 0.58 1.33
N CYS A 55 -9.61 -0.73 1.16
CA CYS A 55 -10.14 -1.43 -0.02
C CYS A 55 -11.67 -1.36 -0.09
N SER A 56 -12.36 -1.38 1.06
CA SER A 56 -13.83 -1.30 1.16
C SER A 56 -14.39 0.12 1.20
N PHE A 57 -13.53 1.15 1.22
CA PHE A 57 -13.96 2.54 1.24
C PHE A 57 -14.73 2.91 -0.02
N LYS A 58 -15.99 3.32 0.13
CA LYS A 58 -16.92 3.49 -1.00
C LYS A 58 -16.66 4.74 -1.84
N LYS A 59 -16.24 5.84 -1.20
CA LYS A 59 -15.95 7.10 -1.90
C LYS A 59 -14.67 6.99 -2.74
N PRO A 60 -14.48 7.86 -3.74
CA PRO A 60 -13.22 7.92 -4.48
C PRO A 60 -12.02 8.15 -3.56
N MET A 61 -10.95 7.40 -3.81
CA MET A 61 -9.69 7.54 -3.09
C MET A 61 -8.52 7.56 -4.09
N ILE A 62 -7.66 8.58 -3.99
CA ILE A 62 -6.54 8.79 -4.90
C ILE A 62 -5.24 8.82 -4.10
N ALA A 63 -4.22 8.12 -4.59
CA ALA A 63 -2.86 8.23 -4.08
C ALA A 63 -2.10 9.28 -4.90
N ALA A 64 -1.72 10.37 -4.25
CA ALA A 64 -0.79 11.38 -4.74
C ALA A 64 0.60 11.04 -4.22
N ILE A 65 1.33 10.18 -4.96
CA ILE A 65 2.59 9.58 -4.55
C ILE A 65 3.72 10.57 -4.79
N SER A 66 4.03 11.37 -3.76
CA SER A 66 4.99 12.48 -3.80
C SER A 66 6.47 12.07 -3.88
N GLY A 67 6.77 10.77 -3.87
CA GLY A 67 8.13 10.27 -3.93
C GLY A 67 8.22 8.77 -3.69
N HIS A 68 9.26 8.32 -2.98
CA HIS A 68 9.43 6.90 -2.65
C HIS A 68 8.23 6.29 -1.94
N SER A 69 7.83 5.08 -2.36
CA SER A 69 6.67 4.36 -1.83
C SER A 69 6.91 2.84 -1.79
N PRO A 70 7.98 2.34 -1.12
CA PRO A 70 8.22 0.91 -0.99
C PRO A 70 7.32 0.27 0.09
N ALA A 71 7.19 -1.07 0.03
CA ALA A 71 6.54 -1.92 1.03
C ALA A 71 5.15 -1.40 1.45
N GLY A 72 4.91 -1.14 2.73
CA GLY A 72 3.64 -0.62 3.25
C GLY A 72 3.15 0.65 2.55
N GLY A 73 4.05 1.51 2.03
CA GLY A 73 3.68 2.66 1.21
C GLY A 73 3.01 2.24 -0.10
N CYS A 74 3.58 1.25 -0.78
CA CYS A 74 2.97 0.66 -1.97
C CYS A 74 1.61 0.03 -1.65
N VAL A 75 1.49 -0.70 -0.54
CA VAL A 75 0.21 -1.29 -0.10
C VAL A 75 -0.87 -0.22 0.05
N LEU A 76 -0.57 0.90 0.71
CA LEU A 76 -1.54 2.00 0.86
C LEU A 76 -1.94 2.61 -0.49
N ALA A 77 -0.98 2.80 -1.40
CA ALA A 77 -1.26 3.29 -2.75
C ALA A 77 -2.16 2.34 -3.54
N LEU A 78 -1.97 1.02 -3.41
CA LEU A 78 -2.76 -0.02 -4.07
C LEU A 78 -4.23 -0.06 -3.60
N CYS A 79 -4.52 0.37 -2.37
CA CYS A 79 -5.88 0.48 -1.87
C CYS A 79 -6.69 1.57 -2.60
N CYS A 80 -6.01 2.55 -3.21
CA CYS A 80 -6.63 3.68 -3.90
C CYS A 80 -7.22 3.29 -5.26
N ASP A 81 -8.15 4.12 -5.75
CA ASP A 81 -8.80 3.94 -7.05
C ASP A 81 -7.93 4.44 -8.21
N TYR A 82 -7.02 5.35 -7.93
CA TYR A 82 -6.09 5.93 -8.89
C TYR A 82 -4.77 6.33 -8.20
N ARG A 83 -3.66 6.10 -8.86
CA ARG A 83 -2.30 6.32 -8.33
C ARG A 83 -1.55 7.25 -9.27
N ILE A 84 -1.25 8.45 -8.80
CA ILE A 84 -0.44 9.44 -9.51
C ILE A 84 0.91 9.51 -8.80
N MET A 85 2.00 9.39 -9.52
CA MET A 85 3.34 9.43 -8.93
C MET A 85 4.14 10.60 -9.47
N ALA A 86 4.90 11.25 -8.60
CA ALA A 86 5.83 12.28 -8.97
C ALA A 86 6.95 11.71 -9.85
N GLU A 87 7.31 12.43 -10.92
CA GLU A 87 8.49 12.14 -11.73
C GLU A 87 9.76 12.30 -10.89
N GLY A 88 10.73 11.39 -11.05
CA GLY A 88 12.01 11.47 -10.34
C GLY A 88 12.68 10.11 -10.18
N LYS A 89 13.80 10.11 -9.44
CA LYS A 89 14.54 8.88 -9.10
C LYS A 89 13.89 8.19 -7.90
N PHE A 90 12.58 7.97 -7.96
CA PHE A 90 11.80 7.34 -6.92
C PHE A 90 11.56 5.86 -7.22
N ILE A 91 11.23 5.11 -6.18
CA ILE A 91 10.91 3.67 -6.27
C ILE A 91 9.58 3.38 -5.60
N ILE A 92 8.86 2.40 -6.17
CA ILE A 92 7.62 1.84 -5.63
C ILE A 92 7.60 0.34 -5.85
N GLY A 93 7.01 -0.42 -4.94
CA GLY A 93 6.88 -1.87 -5.03
C GLY A 93 6.90 -2.54 -3.68
N LEU A 94 6.81 -3.86 -3.69
CA LEU A 94 6.74 -4.71 -2.51
C LEU A 94 8.05 -5.52 -2.40
N ASN A 95 8.78 -5.34 -1.33
CA ASN A 95 10.11 -5.95 -1.11
C ASN A 95 10.20 -6.75 0.19
N GLU A 96 9.11 -7.36 0.62
CA GLU A 96 9.00 -8.12 1.86
C GLU A 96 9.89 -9.36 1.84
N VAL A 97 9.92 -10.11 0.73
CA VAL A 97 10.69 -11.37 0.64
C VAL A 97 12.19 -11.15 0.83
N PRO A 98 12.85 -10.18 0.16
CA PRO A 98 14.26 -9.88 0.43
C PRO A 98 14.58 -9.48 1.87
N VAL A 99 13.62 -8.92 2.60
CA VAL A 99 13.81 -8.55 4.01
C VAL A 99 13.39 -9.67 4.98
N GLY A 100 13.05 -10.85 4.46
CA GLY A 100 12.72 -12.03 5.25
C GLY A 100 11.29 -12.06 5.79
N ILE A 101 10.39 -11.23 5.26
CA ILE A 101 8.98 -11.17 5.67
C ILE A 101 8.14 -11.96 4.67
N ILE A 102 7.28 -12.84 5.19
CA ILE A 102 6.29 -13.54 4.35
C ILE A 102 5.22 -12.54 3.92
N VAL A 103 4.97 -12.48 2.60
CA VAL A 103 3.91 -11.64 2.04
C VAL A 103 2.53 -12.19 2.44
N PRO A 104 1.66 -11.39 3.07
CA PRO A 104 0.29 -11.80 3.35
C PRO A 104 -0.48 -12.15 2.07
N GLU A 105 -1.29 -13.21 2.11
CA GLU A 105 -2.11 -13.61 0.96
C GLU A 105 -3.04 -12.47 0.49
N SER A 106 -3.60 -11.72 1.42
CA SER A 106 -4.42 -10.53 1.14
C SER A 106 -3.67 -9.48 0.33
N ILE A 107 -2.38 -9.25 0.62
CA ILE A 107 -1.52 -8.32 -0.12
C ILE A 107 -1.19 -8.86 -1.52
N PHE A 108 -0.96 -10.17 -1.66
CA PHE A 108 -0.81 -10.79 -2.99
C PHE A 108 -2.06 -10.59 -3.85
N HIS A 109 -3.25 -10.75 -3.28
CA HIS A 109 -4.50 -10.51 -4.01
C HIS A 109 -4.70 -9.04 -4.38
N LEU A 110 -4.36 -8.11 -3.50
CA LEU A 110 -4.41 -6.68 -3.78
C LEU A 110 -3.43 -6.28 -4.89
N TYR A 111 -2.20 -6.81 -4.86
CA TYR A 111 -1.19 -6.57 -5.89
C TYR A 111 -1.61 -7.18 -7.24
N SER A 112 -2.18 -8.40 -7.20
CA SER A 112 -2.67 -9.11 -8.38
C SER A 112 -3.86 -8.42 -9.03
N PHE A 113 -4.70 -7.73 -8.26
CA PHE A 113 -5.85 -6.97 -8.76
C PHE A 113 -5.43 -5.90 -9.77
N TRP A 114 -4.28 -5.26 -9.56
CA TRP A 114 -3.77 -4.21 -10.44
C TRP A 114 -2.81 -4.72 -11.52
N LEU A 115 -1.92 -5.65 -11.19
CA LEU A 115 -0.84 -6.09 -12.08
C LEU A 115 -1.16 -7.38 -12.85
N GLY A 116 -2.28 -8.02 -12.52
CA GLY A 116 -2.52 -9.41 -12.92
C GLY A 116 -1.65 -10.40 -12.16
N GLN A 117 -2.17 -11.60 -11.96
CA GLN A 117 -1.54 -12.64 -11.15
C GLN A 117 -0.11 -13.01 -11.58
N PRO A 118 0.23 -13.17 -12.89
CA PRO A 118 1.58 -13.56 -13.30
C PRO A 118 2.66 -12.52 -12.94
N ASN A 119 2.35 -11.22 -13.07
CA ASN A 119 3.28 -10.15 -12.71
C ASN A 119 3.41 -10.03 -11.20
N ALA A 120 2.28 -10.03 -10.48
CA ALA A 120 2.28 -9.98 -9.02
C ALA A 120 3.11 -11.11 -8.41
N TYR A 121 2.95 -12.35 -8.90
CA TYR A 121 3.70 -13.52 -8.45
C TYR A 121 5.21 -13.31 -8.60
N ARG A 122 5.68 -12.93 -9.80
CA ARG A 122 7.11 -12.73 -10.06
C ARG A 122 7.68 -11.59 -9.24
N PHE A 123 7.04 -10.43 -9.26
CA PHE A 123 7.55 -9.23 -8.62
C PHE A 123 7.60 -9.36 -7.09
N LEU A 124 6.63 -10.06 -6.48
CA LEU A 124 6.64 -10.31 -5.04
C LEU A 124 7.77 -11.27 -4.63
N LEU A 125 7.97 -12.35 -5.36
CA LEU A 125 9.05 -13.30 -5.05
C LEU A 125 10.44 -12.69 -5.23
N GLU A 126 10.60 -11.78 -6.20
CA GLU A 126 11.85 -11.05 -6.43
C GLU A 126 12.00 -9.85 -5.47
N GLY A 127 10.91 -9.41 -4.82
CA GLY A 127 10.88 -8.16 -4.04
C GLY A 127 11.19 -6.95 -4.91
N LYS A 128 10.61 -6.93 -6.12
CA LYS A 128 10.95 -5.95 -7.14
C LYS A 128 10.48 -4.55 -6.74
N LEU A 129 11.43 -3.62 -6.63
CA LEU A 129 11.18 -2.19 -6.57
C LEU A 129 11.34 -1.60 -7.98
N MET A 130 10.33 -0.90 -8.45
CA MET A 130 10.24 -0.32 -9.79
C MET A 130 10.53 1.17 -9.73
N ASN A 131 11.21 1.70 -10.74
CA ASN A 131 11.22 3.14 -10.98
C ASN A 131 9.86 3.61 -11.53
N THR A 132 9.66 4.92 -11.66
CA THR A 132 8.39 5.52 -12.09
C THR A 132 7.93 5.04 -13.46
N GLN A 133 8.82 4.86 -14.42
CA GLN A 133 8.49 4.43 -15.79
C GLN A 133 8.12 2.94 -15.84
N GLU A 134 8.83 2.09 -15.10
CA GLU A 134 8.49 0.68 -14.96
C GLU A 134 7.12 0.53 -14.28
N ALA A 135 6.87 1.29 -13.21
CA ALA A 135 5.59 1.26 -12.48
C ALA A 135 4.42 1.70 -13.38
N LEU A 136 4.62 2.72 -14.22
CA LEU A 136 3.61 3.17 -15.20
C LEU A 136 3.38 2.08 -16.26
N SER A 137 4.44 1.54 -16.85
CA SER A 137 4.34 0.55 -17.92
C SER A 137 3.70 -0.77 -17.48
N THR A 138 3.81 -1.13 -16.19
CA THR A 138 3.21 -2.34 -15.61
C THR A 138 1.79 -2.13 -15.08
N GLY A 139 1.31 -0.88 -15.02
CA GLY A 139 0.01 -0.55 -14.42
C GLY A 139 0.00 -0.49 -12.90
N LEU A 140 1.19 -0.48 -12.25
CA LEU A 140 1.30 -0.28 -10.80
C LEU A 140 0.86 1.13 -10.41
N ILE A 141 1.15 2.11 -11.26
CA ILE A 141 0.64 3.48 -11.17
C ILE A 141 -0.07 3.86 -12.48
N ASP A 142 -0.92 4.87 -12.43
CA ASP A 142 -1.80 5.25 -13.54
C ASP A 142 -1.33 6.52 -14.27
N GLU A 143 -0.57 7.39 -13.59
CA GLU A 143 -0.10 8.66 -14.14
C GLU A 143 1.23 9.08 -13.52
N VAL A 144 2.10 9.73 -14.30
CA VAL A 144 3.35 10.37 -13.82
C VAL A 144 3.28 11.85 -14.12
N VAL A 145 3.60 12.69 -13.13
CA VAL A 145 3.56 14.16 -13.25
C VAL A 145 4.76 14.79 -12.57
N ASN A 146 5.05 16.07 -12.91
CA ASN A 146 6.04 16.83 -12.18
C ASN A 146 5.72 16.89 -10.68
N PRO A 147 6.72 16.80 -9.78
CA PRO A 147 6.51 16.80 -8.33
C PRO A 147 5.64 17.96 -7.83
N GLU A 148 5.84 19.16 -8.36
CA GLU A 148 5.09 20.36 -8.01
C GLU A 148 3.60 20.28 -8.39
N SER A 149 3.25 19.40 -9.33
CA SER A 149 1.88 19.23 -9.85
C SER A 149 1.12 18.09 -9.21
N ILE A 150 1.73 17.33 -8.29
CA ILE A 150 1.18 16.05 -7.79
C ILE A 150 -0.22 16.22 -7.14
N LEU A 151 -0.38 17.20 -6.26
CA LEU A 151 -1.66 17.46 -5.60
C LEU A 151 -2.70 18.00 -6.58
N HIS A 152 -2.31 18.92 -7.46
CA HIS A 152 -3.21 19.45 -8.48
C HIS A 152 -3.72 18.36 -9.45
N ALA A 153 -2.84 17.42 -9.84
CA ALA A 153 -3.23 16.28 -10.66
C ALA A 153 -4.21 15.36 -9.92
N ALA A 154 -3.98 15.10 -8.62
CA ALA A 154 -4.88 14.31 -7.80
C ALA A 154 -6.25 15.00 -7.61
N GLU A 155 -6.28 16.30 -7.39
CA GLU A 155 -7.52 17.09 -7.30
C GLU A 155 -8.29 17.05 -8.63
N ARG A 156 -7.61 17.27 -9.75
CA ARG A 156 -8.22 17.17 -11.10
C ARG A 156 -8.85 15.78 -11.31
N LYS A 157 -8.16 14.71 -10.94
CA LYS A 157 -8.69 13.35 -11.05
C LYS A 157 -9.86 13.12 -10.09
N MET A 158 -9.78 13.62 -8.88
CA MET A 158 -10.86 13.57 -7.90
C MET A 158 -12.12 14.26 -8.44
N LEU A 159 -11.98 15.47 -9.01
CA LEU A 159 -13.08 16.20 -9.63
C LEU A 159 -13.75 15.37 -10.73
N THR A 160 -12.98 14.64 -11.55
CA THR A 160 -13.54 13.74 -12.56
C THR A 160 -14.44 12.67 -11.95
N TYR A 161 -14.05 12.09 -10.80
CA TYR A 161 -14.83 11.02 -10.16
C TYR A 161 -16.07 11.54 -9.42
N ILE A 162 -15.96 12.67 -8.72
CA ILE A 162 -17.07 13.20 -7.91
C ILE A 162 -18.15 13.91 -8.75
N GLN A 163 -17.87 14.22 -10.02
CA GLN A 163 -18.86 14.71 -10.99
C GLN A 163 -19.77 13.61 -11.53
N LEU A 164 -19.38 12.34 -11.38
CA LEU A 164 -20.19 11.20 -11.79
C LEU A 164 -21.33 10.96 -10.79
N GLU A 165 -22.37 10.25 -11.22
CA GLU A 165 -23.47 9.91 -10.33
C GLU A 165 -22.95 9.04 -9.17
N ARG A 166 -23.11 9.57 -7.94
CA ARG A 166 -22.46 9.05 -6.73
C ARG A 166 -22.79 7.59 -6.46
N ASN A 167 -24.08 7.23 -6.52
CA ASN A 167 -24.50 5.87 -6.17
C ASN A 167 -24.06 4.86 -7.22
N ALA A 168 -24.19 5.18 -8.51
CA ALA A 168 -23.75 4.32 -9.59
C ALA A 168 -22.22 4.07 -9.51
N TRP A 169 -21.44 5.13 -9.24
CA TRP A 169 -19.98 5.01 -9.09
C TRP A 169 -19.62 4.11 -7.92
N GLN A 170 -20.20 4.37 -6.73
CA GLN A 170 -19.88 3.61 -5.52
C GLN A 170 -20.30 2.14 -5.63
N GLN A 171 -21.49 1.86 -6.13
CA GLN A 171 -21.97 0.49 -6.29
C GLN A 171 -21.13 -0.27 -7.33
N SER A 172 -20.79 0.37 -8.46
CA SER A 172 -19.92 -0.23 -9.47
C SER A 172 -18.53 -0.55 -8.90
N LYS A 173 -17.92 0.37 -8.15
CA LYS A 173 -16.64 0.13 -7.46
C LYS A 173 -16.73 -1.10 -6.54
N MET A 174 -17.76 -1.19 -5.71
CA MET A 174 -17.92 -2.32 -4.79
C MET A 174 -18.14 -3.65 -5.53
N ASN A 175 -18.95 -3.65 -6.58
CA ASN A 175 -19.17 -4.83 -7.41
C ASN A 175 -17.87 -5.31 -8.08
N MET A 176 -17.08 -4.37 -8.64
CA MET A 176 -15.79 -4.70 -9.29
C MET A 176 -14.73 -5.18 -8.30
N ARG A 177 -14.82 -4.79 -7.03
CA ARG A 177 -13.91 -5.20 -5.96
C ARG A 177 -14.41 -6.37 -5.12
N GLU A 178 -15.58 -6.94 -5.41
CA GLU A 178 -16.22 -7.96 -4.57
C GLU A 178 -15.28 -9.14 -4.25
N GLU A 179 -14.64 -9.71 -5.29
CA GLU A 179 -13.74 -10.84 -5.10
C GLU A 179 -12.45 -10.45 -4.35
N LEU A 180 -11.92 -9.25 -4.61
CA LEU A 180 -10.81 -8.72 -3.84
C LEU A 180 -11.19 -8.54 -2.37
N LEU A 181 -12.37 -7.96 -2.10
CA LEU A 181 -12.84 -7.72 -0.74
C LEU A 181 -13.02 -9.02 0.05
N LYS A 182 -13.56 -10.08 -0.56
CA LYS A 182 -13.62 -11.42 0.07
C LYS A 182 -12.24 -11.91 0.51
N LYS A 183 -11.20 -11.62 -0.28
CA LYS A 183 -9.82 -12.06 -0.02
C LYS A 183 -9.11 -11.20 1.03
N VAL A 184 -9.25 -9.88 0.96
CA VAL A 184 -8.57 -8.98 1.90
C VAL A 184 -9.24 -8.90 3.27
N SER A 185 -10.54 -9.24 3.36
CA SER A 185 -11.31 -9.28 4.62
C SER A 185 -11.37 -10.67 5.28
N ALA A 186 -10.70 -11.67 4.71
CA ALA A 186 -10.63 -12.99 5.31
C ALA A 186 -9.95 -12.93 6.69
N ASP A 187 -10.36 -13.81 7.60
CA ASP A 187 -9.74 -13.91 8.93
C ASP A 187 -8.23 -14.16 8.80
N PRO A 188 -7.37 -13.26 9.32
CA PRO A 188 -5.94 -13.37 9.14
C PRO A 188 -5.28 -14.42 10.06
N THR A 189 -6.01 -15.06 10.97
CA THR A 189 -5.44 -15.89 12.06
C THR A 189 -4.51 -16.99 11.54
N GLU A 190 -4.97 -17.77 10.56
CA GLU A 190 -4.16 -18.87 10.00
C GLU A 190 -2.98 -18.35 9.18
N MET A 191 -3.13 -17.23 8.49
CA MET A 191 -2.07 -16.60 7.71
C MET A 191 -0.99 -15.97 8.60
N LEU A 192 -1.38 -15.40 9.73
CA LEU A 192 -0.44 -14.75 10.66
C LEU A 192 0.51 -15.74 11.34
N ARG A 193 0.07 -16.97 11.57
CA ARG A 193 0.90 -17.96 12.26
C ARG A 193 2.26 -18.22 11.59
N PRO A 194 2.36 -18.57 10.29
CA PRO A 194 3.64 -18.71 9.62
C PRO A 194 4.41 -17.39 9.49
N MET A 195 3.72 -16.26 9.32
CA MET A 195 4.34 -14.93 9.25
C MET A 195 5.06 -14.58 10.56
N LEU A 196 4.41 -14.79 11.70
CA LEU A 196 4.98 -14.52 13.02
C LEU A 196 6.13 -15.50 13.34
N ALA A 197 5.98 -16.78 13.00
CA ALA A 197 7.07 -17.74 13.13
C ALA A 197 8.31 -17.32 12.32
N GLN A 198 8.11 -16.84 11.08
CA GLN A 198 9.19 -16.33 10.25
C GLN A 198 9.78 -15.02 10.78
N TRP A 199 8.96 -14.10 11.29
CA TRP A 199 9.40 -12.85 11.91
C TRP A 199 10.41 -13.09 13.03
N TRP A 200 10.18 -14.13 13.85
CA TRP A 200 11.05 -14.50 14.97
C TRP A 200 12.20 -15.44 14.59
N SER A 201 12.26 -15.88 13.33
CA SER A 201 13.36 -16.75 12.89
C SER A 201 14.72 -16.04 13.00
N PRO A 202 15.81 -16.75 13.34
CA PRO A 202 17.16 -16.17 13.42
C PRO A 202 17.58 -15.48 12.11
N SER A 203 17.18 -16.03 10.97
CA SER A 203 17.50 -15.46 9.65
C SER A 203 16.83 -14.10 9.44
N THR A 204 15.53 -14.00 9.66
CA THR A 204 14.79 -12.71 9.52
C THR A 204 15.30 -11.68 10.53
N ARG A 205 15.48 -12.07 11.80
CA ARG A 205 16.01 -11.15 12.83
C ARG A 205 17.40 -10.62 12.46
N SER A 206 18.27 -11.44 11.87
CA SER A 206 19.59 -11.01 11.41
C SER A 206 19.49 -10.00 10.24
N ILE A 207 18.63 -10.27 9.24
CA ILE A 207 18.41 -9.38 8.11
C ILE A 207 17.86 -8.02 8.61
N LEU A 208 16.82 -8.04 9.43
CA LEU A 208 16.21 -6.82 9.98
C LEU A 208 17.19 -6.00 10.79
N LYS A 209 18.02 -6.65 11.62
CA LYS A 209 19.07 -5.98 12.40
C LYS A 209 20.07 -5.25 11.50
N THR A 210 20.48 -5.88 10.40
CA THR A 210 21.40 -5.26 9.42
C THR A 210 20.77 -4.05 8.76
N ILE A 211 19.50 -4.15 8.36
CA ILE A 211 18.75 -3.04 7.75
C ILE A 211 18.65 -1.86 8.73
N ILE A 212 18.28 -2.13 9.98
CA ILE A 212 18.14 -1.10 11.02
C ILE A 212 19.48 -0.39 11.26
N GLN A 213 20.59 -1.13 11.35
CA GLN A 213 21.93 -0.55 11.49
C GLN A 213 22.27 0.38 10.32
N ASN A 214 21.94 -0.03 9.09
CA ASN A 214 22.17 0.79 7.90
C ASN A 214 21.30 2.06 7.89
N LEU A 215 20.05 1.98 8.36
CA LEU A 215 19.16 3.15 8.46
C LEU A 215 19.67 4.16 9.50
N GLN A 216 20.19 3.68 10.64
CA GLN A 216 20.71 4.54 11.71
C GLN A 216 22.07 5.18 11.39
N GLN A 217 22.82 4.63 10.43
CA GLN A 217 24.13 5.17 10.01
C GLN A 217 24.04 6.21 8.88
N LYS A 218 22.88 6.33 8.21
CA LYS A 218 22.70 7.38 7.19
C LYS A 218 22.47 8.72 7.91
N PRO A 219 23.30 9.75 7.66
CA PRO A 219 22.99 11.10 8.13
C PRO A 219 21.66 11.55 7.53
N ALA A 220 20.91 12.27 8.36
CA ALA A 220 19.59 12.85 8.00
C ALA A 220 19.71 13.84 6.86
#